data_117f0bf69670ea2e68381c2f9df2252d
#
_entry.id   117f0bf69670ea2e68381c2f9df2252d
#
_cell.length_a   1.000
_cell.length_b   1.000
_cell.length_c   1.000
_cell.angle_alpha   90.00
_cell.angle_beta   90.00
_cell.angle_gamma   90.00
#
_symmetry.space_group_name_H-M   'P 1'
#
loop_
_entity.id
_entity.type
_entity.pdbx_description
1 polymer ?
#
loop_
_entity_poly.entity_id
_entity_poly.type
_entity_poly.pdbx_seq_one_letter_code
_entity_poly.pdbx_strand_id
1 'polypeptide(L)'
;TAATLSALAAMAPLRLTPWRMIVAEGLNAPPALVDLLPADDPLLRVAACTGAPACPQALAPVRTLAADLAPHVPAHTFLHVSGCAKGCAYPQAAPLTLVAQPEGFALIRHGTTTDQPIACNLSAELLRTHPELMAKD
;
A
#
# COMPACT_ATOMS: atom_id res chain seq x y z
N THR A 1 -1.81 -3.32 15.15
CA THR A 1 -2.61 -2.67 16.22
C THR A 1 -1.75 -2.27 17.42
N ALA A 2 -2.31 -1.48 18.36
CA ALA A 2 -1.63 -1.17 19.61
C ALA A 2 -1.37 -2.43 20.46
N ALA A 3 -2.30 -3.38 20.43
CA ALA A 3 -2.15 -4.65 21.12
C ALA A 3 -0.97 -5.47 20.57
N THR A 4 -0.83 -5.53 19.26
CA THR A 4 0.30 -6.20 18.59
C THR A 4 1.64 -5.55 18.97
N LEU A 5 1.68 -4.21 18.99
CA LEU A 5 2.90 -3.48 19.35
C LEU A 5 3.27 -3.72 20.83
N SER A 6 2.28 -3.75 21.72
CA SER A 6 2.50 -4.07 23.15
C SER A 6 2.99 -5.51 23.34
N ALA A 7 2.43 -6.46 22.58
CA ALA A 7 2.88 -7.85 22.61
C ALA A 7 4.32 -7.99 22.12
N LEU A 8 4.69 -7.31 21.03
CA LEU A 8 6.08 -7.27 20.55
C LEU A 8 7.04 -6.65 21.58
N ALA A 9 6.65 -5.53 22.20
CA ALA A 9 7.46 -4.86 23.20
C ALA A 9 7.68 -5.69 24.49
N ALA A 10 6.74 -6.57 24.80
CA ALA A 10 6.90 -7.54 25.90
C ALA A 10 7.86 -8.69 25.58
N MET A 11 8.09 -8.96 24.29
CA MET A 11 8.97 -10.07 23.84
C MET A 11 10.41 -9.61 23.57
N ALA A 12 10.58 -8.36 23.14
CA ALA A 12 11.91 -7.84 22.73
C ALA A 12 11.96 -6.32 22.77
N PRO A 13 13.16 -5.72 22.98
CA PRO A 13 13.36 -4.30 22.78
C PRO A 13 13.00 -3.90 21.35
N LEU A 14 12.26 -2.81 21.19
CA LEU A 14 11.83 -2.29 19.90
C LEU A 14 12.65 -1.06 19.51
N ARG A 15 13.14 -1.04 18.28
CA ARG A 15 13.83 0.10 17.68
C ARG A 15 13.03 0.64 16.51
N LEU A 16 12.68 1.92 16.55
CA LEU A 16 12.08 2.63 15.43
C LEU A 16 13.13 2.96 14.38
N THR A 17 12.76 2.84 13.10
CA THR A 17 13.61 3.22 11.98
C THR A 17 12.97 4.33 11.16
N PRO A 18 13.76 5.12 10.40
CA PRO A 18 13.21 6.14 9.50
C PRO A 18 12.49 5.55 8.27
N TRP A 19 12.60 4.25 8.04
CA TRP A 19 12.02 3.55 6.88
C TRP A 19 10.63 2.95 7.12
N ARG A 20 9.89 3.44 8.11
CA ARG A 20 8.57 2.92 8.52
C ARG A 20 8.59 1.46 8.96
N MET A 21 9.70 1.01 9.47
CA MET A 21 9.89 -0.33 10.01
C MET A 21 10.19 -0.25 11.51
N ILE A 22 9.83 -1.32 12.22
CA ILE A 22 10.20 -1.53 13.61
C ILE A 22 11.08 -2.77 13.64
N VAL A 23 12.23 -2.67 14.29
CA VAL A 23 13.12 -3.79 14.54
C VAL A 23 12.86 -4.30 15.95
N ALA A 24 12.55 -5.59 16.10
CA ALA A 24 12.51 -6.28 17.38
C ALA A 24 13.86 -6.99 17.56
N GLU A 25 14.65 -6.55 18.56
CA GLU A 25 16.03 -6.99 18.75
C GLU A 25 16.09 -8.34 19.48
N GLY A 26 16.96 -9.22 19.02
CA GLY A 26 17.25 -10.49 19.71
C GLY A 26 16.21 -11.60 19.53
N LEU A 27 15.21 -11.42 18.66
CA LEU A 27 14.31 -12.52 18.31
C LEU A 27 14.97 -13.45 17.30
N ASN A 28 14.96 -14.75 17.58
CA ASN A 28 15.49 -15.79 16.70
C ASN A 28 14.52 -16.23 15.60
N ALA A 29 13.23 -15.88 15.74
CA ALA A 29 12.18 -16.16 14.77
C ALA A 29 11.06 -15.13 14.88
N PRO A 30 10.29 -14.88 13.80
CA PRO A 30 9.13 -14.02 13.85
C PRO A 30 8.09 -14.59 14.85
N PRO A 31 7.55 -13.77 15.75
CA PRO A 31 6.51 -14.23 16.67
C PRO A 31 5.18 -14.43 15.92
N ALA A 32 4.38 -15.40 16.37
CA ALA A 32 3.06 -15.66 15.82
C ALA A 32 2.04 -14.63 16.36
N LEU A 33 2.00 -13.44 15.75
CA LEU A 33 1.04 -12.38 16.07
C LEU A 33 0.16 -12.09 14.85
N VAL A 34 -1.13 -11.86 15.11
CA VAL A 34 -2.18 -11.75 14.07
C VAL A 34 -1.91 -10.67 13.02
N ASP A 35 -1.28 -9.56 13.43
CA ASP A 35 -1.04 -8.41 12.53
C ASP A 35 0.36 -8.44 11.88
N LEU A 36 1.12 -9.52 12.01
CA LEU A 36 2.41 -9.67 11.36
C LEU A 36 2.24 -10.44 10.05
N LEU A 37 2.77 -9.89 9.00
CA LEU A 37 2.77 -10.52 7.69
C LEU A 37 4.05 -11.35 7.51
N PRO A 38 3.97 -12.52 6.85
CA PRO A 38 5.15 -13.27 6.46
C PRO A 38 6.03 -12.46 5.49
N ALA A 39 7.30 -12.81 5.36
CA ALA A 39 8.28 -12.05 4.58
C ALA A 39 7.98 -12.02 3.07
N ASP A 40 7.18 -12.94 2.59
CA ASP A 40 6.75 -13.08 1.17
C ASP A 40 5.33 -12.57 0.92
N ASP A 41 4.68 -11.97 1.93
CA ASP A 41 3.31 -11.47 1.76
C ASP A 41 3.22 -10.41 0.66
N PRO A 42 2.26 -10.54 -0.28
CA PRO A 42 2.06 -9.58 -1.36
C PRO A 42 1.85 -8.12 -0.88
N LEU A 43 1.28 -7.91 0.30
CA LEU A 43 1.11 -6.57 0.88
C LEU A 43 2.42 -5.82 1.10
N LEU A 44 3.56 -6.52 1.22
CA LEU A 44 4.87 -5.90 1.36
C LEU A 44 5.32 -5.17 0.08
N ARG A 45 4.67 -5.44 -1.05
CA ARG A 45 4.91 -4.77 -2.34
C ARG A 45 3.89 -3.66 -2.61
N VAL A 46 3.12 -3.25 -1.60
CA VAL A 46 2.09 -2.23 -1.77
C VAL A 46 2.26 -1.13 -0.72
N ALA A 47 2.28 0.13 -1.15
CA ALA A 47 2.16 1.28 -0.26
C ALA A 47 0.80 1.94 -0.47
N ALA A 48 0.05 2.12 0.62
CA ALA A 48 -1.19 2.87 0.61
C ALA A 48 -1.17 3.97 1.67
N CYS A 49 -1.68 5.13 1.34
CA CYS A 49 -1.86 6.20 2.32
C CYS A 49 -3.05 5.90 3.25
N THR A 50 -3.32 6.80 4.18
CA THR A 50 -4.45 6.66 5.11
C THR A 50 -5.79 6.51 4.38
N GLY A 51 -6.02 7.30 3.33
CA GLY A 51 -7.27 7.24 2.56
C GLY A 51 -8.48 7.81 3.29
N ALA A 52 -9.61 7.85 2.60
CA ALA A 52 -10.88 8.21 3.22
C ALA A 52 -11.39 7.05 4.10
N PRO A 53 -12.16 7.29 5.16
CA PRO A 53 -12.60 8.62 5.65
C PRO A 53 -11.58 9.31 6.57
N ALA A 54 -10.50 8.63 6.98
CA ALA A 54 -9.58 9.15 8.00
C ALA A 54 -8.69 10.32 7.50
N CYS A 55 -8.50 10.44 6.19
CA CYS A 55 -7.85 11.58 5.57
C CYS A 55 -8.88 12.47 4.88
N PRO A 56 -9.07 13.75 5.33
CA PRO A 56 -10.10 14.62 4.76
C PRO A 56 -9.81 15.05 3.31
N GLN A 57 -8.60 14.86 2.83
CA GLN A 57 -8.22 15.18 1.44
C GLN A 57 -8.30 13.98 0.50
N ALA A 58 -8.52 12.79 1.03
CA ALA A 58 -8.62 11.60 0.21
C ALA A 58 -10.00 11.50 -0.45
N LEU A 59 -10.01 11.19 -1.72
CA LEU A 59 -11.21 11.05 -2.55
C LEU A 59 -11.81 9.64 -2.49
N ALA A 60 -11.02 8.66 -1.98
CA ALA A 60 -11.47 7.26 -1.86
C ALA A 60 -10.80 6.52 -0.70
N PRO A 61 -11.44 5.44 -0.18
CA PRO A 61 -10.80 4.49 0.71
C PRO A 61 -9.79 3.65 -0.07
N VAL A 62 -8.50 3.81 0.21
CA VAL A 62 -7.44 3.18 -0.57
C VAL A 62 -6.81 1.95 0.09
N ARG A 63 -6.88 1.82 1.42
CA ARG A 63 -6.25 0.69 2.13
C ARG A 63 -6.89 -0.66 1.81
N THR A 64 -8.22 -0.69 1.78
CA THR A 64 -8.96 -1.91 1.41
C THR A 64 -8.67 -2.29 -0.04
N LEU A 65 -8.75 -1.31 -0.96
CA LEU A 65 -8.41 -1.56 -2.37
C LEU A 65 -6.97 -2.07 -2.52
N ALA A 66 -6.01 -1.47 -1.81
CA ALA A 66 -4.62 -1.89 -1.84
C ALA A 66 -4.43 -3.34 -1.36
N ALA A 67 -5.15 -3.75 -0.31
CA ALA A 67 -5.13 -5.12 0.19
C ALA A 67 -5.75 -6.10 -0.83
N ASP A 68 -6.87 -5.74 -1.44
CA ASP A 68 -7.54 -6.56 -2.45
C ASP A 68 -6.67 -6.75 -3.70
N LEU A 69 -5.91 -5.72 -4.09
CA LEU A 69 -5.04 -5.76 -5.27
C LEU A 69 -3.67 -6.41 -5.01
N ALA A 70 -3.21 -6.48 -3.77
CA ALA A 70 -1.88 -6.97 -3.42
C ALA A 70 -1.54 -8.36 -4.00
N PRO A 71 -2.44 -9.37 -3.98
CA PRO A 71 -2.18 -10.67 -4.57
C PRO A 71 -1.91 -10.63 -6.09
N HIS A 72 -2.40 -9.61 -6.77
CA HIS A 72 -2.32 -9.43 -8.21
C HIS A 72 -1.14 -8.54 -8.65
N VAL A 73 -0.40 -7.96 -7.70
CA VAL A 73 0.83 -7.22 -7.98
C VAL A 73 1.93 -8.20 -8.34
N PRO A 74 2.55 -8.10 -9.52
CA PRO A 74 3.62 -9.02 -9.93
C PRO A 74 4.78 -9.05 -8.93
N ALA A 75 5.45 -10.20 -8.80
CA ALA A 75 6.45 -10.46 -7.74
C ALA A 75 7.62 -9.44 -7.70
N HIS A 76 7.96 -8.85 -8.84
CA HIS A 76 9.07 -7.88 -8.94
C HIS A 76 8.58 -6.44 -9.19
N THR A 77 7.31 -6.19 -8.89
CA THR A 77 6.66 -4.89 -9.10
C THR A 77 6.21 -4.32 -7.75
N PHE A 78 6.01 -3.02 -7.70
CA PHE A 78 5.54 -2.30 -6.53
C PHE A 78 4.35 -1.43 -6.91
N LEU A 79 3.30 -1.49 -6.09
CA LEU A 79 2.08 -0.71 -6.27
C LEU A 79 2.00 0.40 -5.21
N HIS A 80 1.83 1.64 -5.65
CA HIS A 80 1.46 2.77 -4.80
C HIS A 80 -0.02 3.10 -5.00
N VAL A 81 -0.83 3.09 -3.92
CA VAL A 81 -2.25 3.47 -3.95
C VAL A 81 -2.43 4.74 -3.13
N SER A 82 -2.75 5.84 -3.80
CA SER A 82 -2.91 7.17 -3.19
C SER A 82 -4.36 7.64 -3.21
N GLY A 83 -4.82 8.17 -2.09
CA GLY A 83 -6.17 8.76 -1.96
C GLY A 83 -6.31 10.16 -2.58
N CYS A 84 -5.23 10.77 -3.01
CA CYS A 84 -5.21 12.07 -3.70
C CYS A 84 -3.84 12.29 -4.36
N ALA A 85 -3.66 13.42 -5.06
CA ALA A 85 -2.43 13.74 -5.79
C ALA A 85 -1.20 13.99 -4.90
N LYS A 86 -1.32 14.04 -3.55
CA LYS A 86 -0.17 14.31 -2.66
C LYS A 86 0.86 13.18 -2.57
N GLY A 87 0.50 11.95 -2.84
CA GLY A 87 1.44 10.82 -2.85
C GLY A 87 2.11 10.51 -1.50
N CYS A 88 1.44 10.78 -0.36
CA CYS A 88 2.05 10.74 0.98
C CYS A 88 2.64 9.37 1.37
N ALA A 89 2.11 8.27 0.84
CA ALA A 89 2.60 6.93 1.15
C ALA A 89 3.91 6.60 0.44
N TYR A 90 4.08 7.10 -0.78
CA TYR A 90 5.26 6.84 -1.59
C TYR A 90 5.51 8.05 -2.53
N PRO A 91 6.32 9.04 -2.11
CA PRO A 91 6.46 10.30 -2.83
C PRO A 91 7.33 10.23 -4.10
N GLN A 92 8.00 9.11 -4.31
CA GLN A 92 8.82 8.88 -5.50
C GLN A 92 8.06 8.09 -6.58
N ALA A 93 8.62 7.99 -7.78
CA ALA A 93 8.05 7.20 -8.86
C ALA A 93 7.95 5.72 -8.47
N ALA A 94 6.80 5.11 -8.71
CA ALA A 94 6.57 3.68 -8.53
C ALA A 94 6.32 3.01 -9.88
N PRO A 95 6.63 1.72 -10.03
CA PRO A 95 6.26 0.97 -11.23
C PRO A 95 4.78 1.07 -11.58
N LEU A 96 3.91 0.99 -10.54
CA LEU A 96 2.47 1.17 -10.66
C LEU A 96 1.99 2.16 -9.60
N THR A 97 1.25 3.19 -10.02
CA THR A 97 0.62 4.16 -9.12
C THR A 97 -0.86 4.29 -9.46
N LEU A 98 -1.72 4.06 -8.47
CA LEU A 98 -3.15 4.35 -8.52
C LEU A 98 -3.44 5.60 -7.71
N VAL A 99 -4.05 6.60 -8.33
CA VAL A 99 -4.42 7.86 -7.69
C VAL A 99 -5.92 8.03 -7.71
N ALA A 100 -6.53 8.19 -6.55
CA ALA A 100 -7.96 8.50 -6.47
C ALA A 100 -8.25 9.88 -7.06
N GLN A 101 -9.26 9.94 -7.90
CA GLN A 101 -9.83 11.10 -8.55
C GLN A 101 -11.34 11.15 -8.27
N PRO A 102 -12.05 12.26 -8.53
CA PRO A 102 -13.50 12.35 -8.29
C PRO A 102 -14.32 11.25 -8.97
N GLU A 103 -13.88 10.79 -10.14
CA GLU A 103 -14.62 9.82 -10.98
C GLU A 103 -14.01 8.41 -10.96
N GLY A 104 -13.14 8.09 -9.98
CA GLY A 104 -12.51 6.78 -9.87
C GLY A 104 -11.02 6.88 -9.60
N PHE A 105 -10.23 6.02 -10.23
CA PHE A 105 -8.77 6.01 -10.11
C PHE A 105 -8.11 6.28 -11.45
N ALA A 106 -6.98 6.98 -11.40
CA ALA A 106 -6.03 7.08 -12.50
C ALA A 106 -4.92 6.05 -12.29
N LEU A 107 -4.52 5.34 -13.33
CA LEU A 107 -3.38 4.43 -13.36
C LEU A 107 -2.20 5.11 -14.04
N ILE A 108 -1.08 5.16 -13.34
CA ILE A 108 0.19 5.73 -13.81
C ILE A 108 1.24 4.62 -13.77
N ARG A 109 2.08 4.55 -14.80
CA ARG A 109 3.23 3.63 -14.84
C ARG A 109 4.52 4.39 -14.70
N HIS A 110 5.46 3.81 -13.95
CA HIS A 110 6.80 4.33 -13.72
C HIS A 110 6.80 5.81 -13.31
N GLY A 111 5.81 6.21 -12.49
CA GLY A 111 5.57 7.61 -12.16
C GLY A 111 5.05 7.85 -10.76
N THR A 112 5.01 9.12 -10.42
CA THR A 112 4.43 9.67 -9.20
C THR A 112 2.92 9.90 -9.36
N THR A 113 2.27 10.39 -8.32
CA THR A 113 0.83 10.71 -8.34
C THR A 113 0.46 11.91 -9.23
N THR A 114 1.44 12.66 -9.72
CA THR A 114 1.24 13.87 -10.54
C THR A 114 1.64 13.68 -12.00
N ASP A 115 2.20 12.50 -12.34
CA ASP A 115 2.57 12.19 -13.71
C ASP A 115 1.34 11.83 -14.56
N GLN A 116 1.53 11.80 -15.87
CA GLN A 116 0.44 11.55 -16.81
C GLN A 116 -0.08 10.11 -16.68
N PRO A 117 -1.37 9.92 -16.45
CA PRO A 117 -1.96 8.58 -16.37
C PRO A 117 -2.07 7.94 -17.74
N ILE A 118 -1.94 6.61 -17.77
CA ILE A 118 -2.21 5.79 -18.95
C ILE A 118 -3.68 5.39 -19.06
N ALA A 119 -4.42 5.42 -17.95
CA ALA A 119 -5.86 5.18 -17.87
C ALA A 119 -6.46 5.99 -16.73
N CYS A 120 -7.69 6.43 -16.91
CA CYS A 120 -8.48 7.21 -15.94
C CYS A 120 -9.86 6.59 -15.72
N ASN A 121 -10.57 7.10 -14.72
CA ASN A 121 -11.96 6.72 -14.41
C ASN A 121 -12.13 5.22 -14.12
N LEU A 122 -11.08 4.59 -13.58
CA LEU A 122 -11.12 3.19 -13.17
C LEU A 122 -11.86 3.09 -11.84
N SER A 123 -13.01 2.44 -11.82
CA SER A 123 -13.71 2.22 -10.54
C SER A 123 -12.94 1.21 -9.68
N ALA A 124 -13.09 1.31 -8.35
CA ALA A 124 -12.50 0.33 -7.44
C ALA A 124 -13.02 -1.09 -7.71
N GLU A 125 -14.26 -1.22 -8.15
CA GLU A 125 -14.86 -2.50 -8.54
C GLU A 125 -14.21 -3.06 -9.80
N LEU A 126 -14.02 -2.24 -10.83
CA LEU A 126 -13.34 -2.63 -12.06
C LEU A 126 -11.92 -3.12 -11.76
N LEU A 127 -11.18 -2.42 -10.89
CA LEU A 127 -9.83 -2.82 -10.52
C LEU A 127 -9.79 -4.16 -9.77
N ARG A 128 -10.81 -4.48 -8.94
CA ARG A 128 -10.91 -5.78 -8.26
C ARG A 128 -11.26 -6.91 -9.20
N THR A 129 -12.20 -6.68 -10.13
CA THR A 129 -12.67 -7.71 -11.07
C THR A 129 -11.73 -7.92 -12.24
N HIS A 130 -10.93 -6.90 -12.60
CA HIS A 130 -9.98 -6.90 -13.70
C HIS A 130 -8.59 -6.42 -13.27
N PRO A 131 -7.94 -7.10 -12.29
CA PRO A 131 -6.62 -6.69 -11.82
C PRO A 131 -5.54 -6.76 -12.89
N GLU A 132 -5.75 -7.53 -13.96
CA GLU A 132 -4.87 -7.59 -15.11
C GLU A 132 -4.69 -6.24 -15.84
N LEU A 133 -5.58 -5.26 -15.62
CA LEU A 133 -5.40 -3.89 -16.11
C LEU A 133 -4.12 -3.23 -15.57
N MET A 134 -3.66 -3.66 -14.40
CA MET A 134 -2.38 -3.20 -13.83
C MET A 134 -1.17 -3.89 -14.47
N ALA A 135 -1.34 -5.06 -15.09
CA ALA A 135 -0.26 -5.85 -15.65
C ALA A 135 -0.03 -5.63 -17.17
N LYS A 136 -1.02 -5.07 -17.87
CA LYS A 136 -0.91 -4.81 -19.33
C LYS A 136 0.04 -3.63 -19.57
N ASP A 137 1.08 -3.86 -20.34
CA ASP A 137 1.96 -2.84 -20.91
C ASP A 137 1.25 -2.06 -22.02
#